data_1fb95cac14f10c43892e9b4cbbf6b793
#
_entry.id   1fb95cac14f10c43892e9b4cbbf6b793
#
_cell.length_a   1.000
_cell.length_b   1.000
_cell.length_c   1.000
_cell.angle_alpha   90.00
_cell.angle_beta   90.00
_cell.angle_gamma   90.00
#
_symmetry.space_group_name_H-M   'P 1'
#
loop_
_entity.id
_entity.type
_entity.pdbx_description
1 polymer ?
#
loop_
_entity_poly.entity_id
_entity_poly.type
_entity_poly.pdbx_seq_one_letter_code
_entity_poly.pdbx_strand_id
1 'polypeptide(L)'
;MNEKTMARTTTTTPVEFKAASKREQSQARLSSAEREQARATLKVLMNHIYELHKGVRHMVLFTCNKKYSEQTIQRLESQGIPYLLQPAGQQNLNIYFGRRECLEAIRLIVTRPLNELTPEEDFILGAMLGYDICAQCERYCKRKQSKCGCDGTCDGHCINKN
;
A
#
# COMPACT_ATOMS: atom_id res chain seq x y z
N MET A 1 -1.46 21.22 -52.90
CA MET A 1 -2.11 20.11 -52.19
C MET A 1 -1.64 20.15 -50.76
N ASN A 2 -2.48 20.63 -49.82
CA ASN A 2 -2.14 20.89 -48.42
C ASN A 2 -2.61 19.72 -47.56
N GLU A 3 -1.70 19.01 -46.94
CA GLU A 3 -2.03 18.09 -45.87
C GLU A 3 -1.76 18.76 -44.49
N LYS A 4 -2.86 19.09 -43.83
CA LYS A 4 -2.86 19.56 -42.42
C LYS A 4 -2.80 18.35 -41.48
N THR A 5 -1.64 18.15 -40.87
CA THR A 5 -1.50 17.24 -39.71
C THR A 5 -2.07 17.92 -38.46
N MET A 6 -3.19 17.43 -37.97
CA MET A 6 -3.76 17.83 -36.67
C MET A 6 -3.02 17.17 -35.54
N ALA A 7 -2.25 17.95 -34.77
CA ALA A 7 -1.75 17.55 -33.49
C ALA A 7 -2.87 17.59 -32.44
N ARG A 8 -3.21 16.44 -31.84
CA ARG A 8 -4.08 16.37 -30.66
C ARG A 8 -3.28 16.70 -29.42
N THR A 9 -3.46 17.89 -28.91
CA THR A 9 -2.99 18.31 -27.59
C THR A 9 -3.89 17.69 -26.52
N THR A 10 -3.40 16.71 -25.78
CA THR A 10 -4.04 16.22 -24.55
C THR A 10 -3.73 17.18 -23.42
N THR A 11 -4.71 17.98 -23.06
CA THR A 11 -4.63 18.89 -21.91
C THR A 11 -4.78 18.06 -20.64
N THR A 12 -3.66 17.75 -19.98
CA THR A 12 -3.66 17.21 -18.63
C THR A 12 -3.84 18.40 -17.68
N THR A 13 -5.02 18.48 -17.07
CA THR A 13 -5.29 19.43 -15.98
C THR A 13 -4.43 19.11 -14.78
N PRO A 14 -3.65 20.08 -14.26
CA PRO A 14 -2.94 19.89 -13.00
C PRO A 14 -3.94 19.90 -11.86
N VAL A 15 -3.90 18.87 -11.01
CA VAL A 15 -4.59 18.89 -9.72
C VAL A 15 -3.88 19.93 -8.86
N GLU A 16 -4.51 21.08 -8.66
CA GLU A 16 -4.00 22.15 -7.80
C GLU A 16 -3.91 21.67 -6.35
N PHE A 17 -2.69 21.56 -5.87
CA PHE A 17 -2.38 21.41 -4.45
C PHE A 17 -2.59 22.76 -3.73
N LYS A 18 -3.76 22.96 -3.14
CA LYS A 18 -3.92 23.97 -2.10
C LYS A 18 -3.31 23.47 -0.80
N ALA A 19 -2.06 23.76 -0.56
CA ALA A 19 -1.41 23.52 0.72
C ALA A 19 -0.57 24.75 1.10
N ALA A 20 -0.85 25.34 2.24
CA ALA A 20 0.16 25.95 3.11
C ALA A 20 -0.37 26.77 4.29
N SER A 21 -1.68 27.03 4.46
CA SER A 21 -2.14 27.89 5.57
C SER A 21 -2.94 27.20 6.68
N LYS A 22 -3.21 25.88 6.59
CA LYS A 22 -3.86 25.10 7.66
C LYS A 22 -2.88 24.32 8.56
N ARG A 23 -1.58 24.39 8.28
CA ARG A 23 -0.56 23.52 8.90
C ARG A 23 -0.26 23.85 10.37
N GLU A 24 -0.27 25.08 10.78
CA GLU A 24 0.11 25.46 12.15
C GLU A 24 -1.02 25.32 13.17
N GLN A 25 -2.26 25.38 12.75
CA GLN A 25 -3.42 25.29 13.65
C GLN A 25 -3.82 23.86 14.03
N SER A 26 -3.42 22.83 13.26
CA SER A 26 -3.74 21.43 13.55
C SER A 26 -2.83 20.81 14.62
N GLN A 27 -1.59 21.26 14.72
CA GLN A 27 -0.62 20.72 15.69
C GLN A 27 -0.82 21.23 17.12
N ALA A 28 -1.47 22.37 17.30
CA ALA A 28 -1.65 22.99 18.60
C ALA A 28 -2.75 22.35 19.48
N ARG A 29 -3.53 21.39 18.95
CA ARG A 29 -4.71 20.82 19.63
C ARG A 29 -4.65 19.34 19.99
N LEU A 30 -3.53 18.66 19.73
CA LEU A 30 -3.39 17.24 20.11
C LEU A 30 -3.17 17.10 21.61
N SER A 31 -3.90 16.18 22.25
CA SER A 31 -3.66 15.77 23.63
C SER A 31 -2.25 15.15 23.80
N SER A 32 -1.76 15.04 25.02
CA SER A 32 -0.46 14.39 25.29
C SER A 32 -0.42 12.95 24.77
N ALA A 33 -1.48 12.19 24.94
CA ALA A 33 -1.62 10.82 24.44
C ALA A 33 -1.58 10.74 22.89
N GLU A 34 -2.26 11.67 22.21
CA GLU A 34 -2.24 11.73 20.73
C GLU A 34 -0.85 12.09 20.19
N ARG A 35 -0.11 12.96 20.88
CA ARG A 35 1.29 13.28 20.51
C ARG A 35 2.20 12.07 20.70
N GLU A 36 2.01 11.30 21.73
CA GLU A 36 2.77 10.07 21.96
C GLU A 36 2.47 9.01 20.90
N GLN A 37 1.20 8.84 20.56
CA GLN A 37 0.79 7.95 19.48
C GLN A 37 1.37 8.37 18.13
N ALA A 38 1.39 9.66 17.82
CA ALA A 38 2.01 10.19 16.61
C ALA A 38 3.52 9.90 16.56
N ARG A 39 4.22 10.07 17.70
CA ARG A 39 5.66 9.74 17.82
C ARG A 39 5.92 8.24 17.62
N ALA A 40 5.10 7.38 18.23
CA ALA A 40 5.20 5.93 18.06
C ALA A 40 4.99 5.54 16.59
N THR A 41 3.98 6.10 15.94
CA THR A 41 3.70 5.89 14.50
C THR A 41 4.90 6.29 13.64
N LEU A 42 5.50 7.46 13.88
CA LEU A 42 6.69 7.91 13.15
C LEU A 42 7.91 7.02 13.42
N LYS A 43 8.09 6.53 14.65
CA LYS A 43 9.19 5.62 14.97
C LYS A 43 9.11 4.32 14.17
N VAL A 44 7.92 3.73 14.06
CA VAL A 44 7.71 2.53 13.23
C VAL A 44 7.96 2.83 11.76
N LEU A 45 7.44 3.94 11.25
CA LEU A 45 7.72 4.38 9.87
C LEU A 45 9.22 4.50 9.60
N MET A 46 9.97 5.11 10.51
CA MET A 46 11.42 5.29 10.35
C MET A 46 12.18 3.96 10.27
N ASN A 47 11.74 2.93 11.02
CA ASN A 47 12.31 1.60 10.92
C ASN A 47 12.08 1.00 9.52
N HIS A 48 10.87 1.12 8.98
CA HIS A 48 10.57 0.64 7.63
C HIS A 48 11.34 1.41 6.54
N ILE A 49 11.51 2.71 6.69
CA ILE A 49 12.34 3.50 5.78
C ILE A 49 13.81 3.04 5.86
N TYR A 50 14.31 2.75 7.06
CA TYR A 50 15.66 2.22 7.23
C TYR A 50 15.83 0.86 6.53
N GLU A 51 14.88 -0.08 6.71
CA GLU A 51 14.88 -1.39 6.03
C GLU A 51 14.87 -1.23 4.50
N LEU A 52 14.10 -0.28 4.00
CA LEU A 52 14.04 0.05 2.56
C LEU A 52 15.40 0.53 2.04
N HIS A 53 16.05 1.48 2.75
CA HIS A 53 17.36 2.00 2.37
C HIS A 53 18.46 0.95 2.46
N LYS A 54 18.36 0.00 3.37
CA LYS A 54 19.27 -1.15 3.49
C LYS A 54 19.03 -2.25 2.45
N GLY A 55 17.97 -2.14 1.65
CA GLY A 55 17.63 -3.15 0.65
C GLY A 55 17.05 -4.43 1.24
N VAL A 56 16.73 -4.45 2.54
CA VAL A 56 16.04 -5.58 3.20
C VAL A 56 14.63 -5.75 2.63
N ARG A 57 13.99 -4.63 2.30
CA ARG A 57 12.68 -4.61 1.64
C ARG A 57 12.74 -3.73 0.39
N HIS A 58 11.92 -4.07 -0.57
CA HIS A 58 11.77 -3.26 -1.80
C HIS A 58 10.47 -2.43 -1.76
N MET A 59 9.52 -2.84 -0.96
CA MET A 59 8.25 -2.17 -0.75
C MET A 59 7.76 -2.42 0.68
N VAL A 60 7.01 -1.46 1.21
CA VAL A 60 6.36 -1.52 2.53
C VAL A 60 4.89 -1.14 2.37
N LEU A 61 4.03 -1.84 3.09
CA LEU A 61 2.66 -1.44 3.38
C LEU A 61 2.60 -0.96 4.83
N PHE A 62 2.28 0.31 5.01
CA PHE A 62 2.15 0.94 6.32
C PHE A 62 0.74 1.46 6.50
N THR A 63 0.05 0.98 7.52
CA THR A 63 -1.30 1.44 7.85
C THR A 63 -1.25 2.38 9.05
N CYS A 64 -1.78 3.57 8.89
CA CYS A 64 -1.87 4.54 9.98
C CYS A 64 -3.24 5.21 10.04
N ASN A 65 -3.56 5.83 11.19
CA ASN A 65 -4.74 6.67 11.28
C ASN A 65 -4.56 7.93 10.43
N LYS A 66 -5.63 8.35 9.75
CA LYS A 66 -5.65 9.55 8.89
C LYS A 66 -5.17 10.81 9.61
N LYS A 67 -5.36 10.90 10.93
CA LYS A 67 -4.86 12.01 11.76
C LYS A 67 -3.33 12.17 11.68
N TYR A 68 -2.60 11.06 11.49
CA TYR A 68 -1.14 11.04 11.46
C TYR A 68 -0.56 10.87 10.05
N SER A 69 -1.43 10.72 9.04
CA SER A 69 -1.01 10.46 7.66
C SER A 69 -0.21 11.62 7.06
N GLU A 70 -0.55 12.86 7.37
CA GLU A 70 0.17 14.04 6.87
C GLU A 70 1.65 14.03 7.27
N GLN A 71 1.95 13.76 8.53
CA GLN A 71 3.33 13.68 9.03
C GLN A 71 4.10 12.51 8.38
N THR A 72 3.41 11.37 8.16
CA THR A 72 3.96 10.21 7.46
C THR A 72 4.31 10.56 6.01
N ILE A 73 3.39 11.19 5.29
CA ILE A 73 3.57 11.61 3.90
C ILE A 73 4.71 12.61 3.78
N GLN A 74 4.74 13.65 4.61
CA GLN A 74 5.83 14.64 4.63
C GLN A 74 7.20 13.99 4.84
N ARG A 75 7.26 12.94 5.68
CA ARG A 75 8.50 12.21 5.92
C ARG A 75 8.96 11.45 4.69
N LEU A 76 8.06 10.80 3.97
CA LEU A 76 8.37 10.10 2.71
C LEU A 76 8.82 11.10 1.63
N GLU A 77 8.09 12.20 1.47
CA GLU A 77 8.41 13.27 0.51
C GLU A 77 9.77 13.89 0.79
N SER A 78 10.10 14.17 2.07
CA SER A 78 11.39 14.74 2.45
C SER A 78 12.59 13.85 2.11
N GLN A 79 12.35 12.55 1.90
CA GLN A 79 13.37 11.58 1.51
C GLN A 79 13.27 11.14 0.04
N GLY A 80 12.37 11.74 -0.73
CA GLY A 80 12.16 11.40 -2.13
C GLY A 80 11.63 9.98 -2.36
N ILE A 81 10.98 9.38 -1.34
CA ILE A 81 10.45 8.01 -1.45
C ILE A 81 9.07 8.07 -2.10
N PRO A 82 8.87 7.41 -3.25
CA PRO A 82 7.56 7.36 -3.89
C PRO A 82 6.58 6.50 -3.07
N TYR A 83 5.29 6.88 -3.12
CA TYR A 83 4.24 6.21 -2.38
C TYR A 83 2.90 6.21 -3.12
N LEU A 84 2.00 5.32 -2.69
CA LEU A 84 0.59 5.25 -3.08
C LEU A 84 -0.28 5.24 -1.83
N LEU A 85 -1.47 5.84 -1.92
CA LEU A 85 -2.42 5.94 -0.83
C LEU A 85 -3.68 5.13 -1.16
N GLN A 86 -4.16 4.34 -0.20
CA GLN A 86 -5.41 3.61 -0.30
C GLN A 86 -6.21 3.78 1.01
N PRO A 87 -7.45 4.25 0.97
CA PRO A 87 -8.30 4.29 2.15
C PRO A 87 -8.48 2.89 2.77
N ALA A 88 -8.37 2.79 4.09
CA ALA A 88 -8.56 1.56 4.87
C ALA A 88 -9.68 1.80 5.90
N GLY A 89 -10.92 1.73 5.43
CA GLY A 89 -12.08 2.11 6.22
C GLY A 89 -12.18 3.63 6.44
N GLN A 90 -12.92 4.03 7.47
CA GLN A 90 -13.22 5.44 7.69
C GLN A 90 -12.04 6.22 8.27
N GLN A 91 -11.28 5.61 9.18
CA GLN A 91 -10.27 6.31 9.99
C GLN A 91 -8.83 6.02 9.59
N ASN A 92 -8.58 4.95 8.84
CA ASN A 92 -7.22 4.53 8.51
C ASN A 92 -6.89 4.76 7.04
N LEU A 93 -5.60 4.78 6.78
CA LEU A 93 -5.01 4.93 5.47
C LEU A 93 -3.88 3.90 5.31
N ASN A 94 -3.92 3.14 4.24
CA ASN A 94 -2.83 2.30 3.79
C ASN A 94 -1.89 3.14 2.92
N ILE A 95 -0.62 3.12 3.24
CA ILE A 95 0.44 3.81 2.52
C ILE A 95 1.41 2.74 2.02
N TYR A 96 1.43 2.52 0.71
CA TYR A 96 2.43 1.69 0.05
C TYR A 96 3.58 2.60 -0.36
N PHE A 97 4.79 2.28 0.03
CA PHE A 97 5.96 3.07 -0.36
C PHE A 97 7.17 2.17 -0.62
N GLY A 98 8.07 2.62 -1.48
CA GLY A 98 9.26 1.86 -1.85
C GLY A 98 9.68 2.09 -3.30
N ARG A 99 10.19 1.04 -3.95
CA ARG A 99 10.64 1.14 -5.33
C ARG A 99 9.48 1.39 -6.29
N ARG A 100 9.71 2.24 -7.27
CA ARG A 100 8.70 2.66 -8.25
C ARG A 100 8.08 1.48 -8.98
N GLU A 101 8.90 0.52 -9.41
CA GLU A 101 8.47 -0.67 -10.13
C GLU A 101 7.51 -1.52 -9.30
N CYS A 102 7.78 -1.64 -7.99
CA CYS A 102 6.88 -2.34 -7.06
C CYS A 102 5.53 -1.60 -6.91
N LEU A 103 5.57 -0.27 -6.82
CA LEU A 103 4.36 0.54 -6.69
C LEU A 103 3.51 0.52 -7.98
N GLU A 104 4.14 0.51 -9.15
CA GLU A 104 3.43 0.36 -10.42
C GLU A 104 2.72 -1.00 -10.51
N ALA A 105 3.38 -2.10 -10.10
CA ALA A 105 2.76 -3.42 -10.02
C ALA A 105 1.59 -3.43 -9.03
N ILE A 106 1.76 -2.87 -7.83
CA ILE A 106 0.70 -2.80 -6.83
C ILE A 106 -0.52 -2.02 -7.30
N ARG A 107 -0.34 -0.95 -8.05
CA ARG A 107 -1.45 -0.17 -8.63
C ARG A 107 -2.34 -1.00 -9.55
N LEU A 108 -1.74 -1.97 -10.25
CA LEU A 108 -2.47 -2.87 -11.15
C LEU A 108 -3.13 -4.04 -10.42
N ILE A 109 -2.54 -4.49 -9.30
CA ILE A 109 -2.98 -5.68 -8.55
C ILE A 109 -4.01 -5.30 -7.47
N VAL A 110 -3.73 -4.25 -6.69
CA VAL A 110 -4.56 -3.85 -5.53
C VAL A 110 -5.56 -2.78 -5.98
N THR A 111 -6.58 -3.19 -6.71
CA THR A 111 -7.64 -2.31 -7.23
C THR A 111 -8.83 -2.16 -6.30
N ARG A 112 -8.89 -2.93 -5.20
CA ARG A 112 -9.97 -3.00 -4.22
C ARG A 112 -9.43 -3.00 -2.78
N PRO A 113 -10.29 -2.85 -1.74
CA PRO A 113 -9.88 -2.95 -0.35
C PRO A 113 -9.18 -4.28 -0.04
N LEU A 114 -8.21 -4.28 0.90
CA LEU A 114 -7.40 -5.46 1.22
C LEU A 114 -8.21 -6.69 1.65
N ASN A 115 -9.34 -6.48 2.31
CA ASN A 115 -10.25 -7.55 2.74
C ASN A 115 -11.05 -8.18 1.58
N GLU A 116 -11.07 -7.53 0.41
CA GLU A 116 -11.80 -7.97 -0.79
C GLU A 116 -10.87 -8.54 -1.87
N LEU A 117 -9.56 -8.58 -1.61
CA LEU A 117 -8.59 -9.16 -2.53
C LEU A 117 -8.91 -10.63 -2.83
N THR A 118 -8.72 -11.03 -4.07
CA THR A 118 -8.77 -12.45 -4.44
C THR A 118 -7.61 -13.19 -3.76
N PRO A 119 -7.66 -14.53 -3.64
CA PRO A 119 -6.53 -15.29 -3.10
C PRO A 119 -5.22 -15.03 -3.84
N GLU A 120 -5.28 -14.85 -5.16
CA GLU A 120 -4.13 -14.55 -6.01
C GLU A 120 -3.55 -13.16 -5.73
N GLU A 121 -4.40 -12.15 -5.69
CA GLU A 121 -3.99 -10.77 -5.38
C GLU A 121 -3.37 -10.69 -3.98
N ASP A 122 -3.97 -11.35 -2.99
CA ASP A 122 -3.46 -11.41 -1.62
C ASP A 122 -2.10 -12.14 -1.55
N PHE A 123 -1.94 -13.25 -2.28
CA PHE A 123 -0.68 -13.98 -2.37
C PHE A 123 0.44 -13.13 -3.00
N ILE A 124 0.14 -12.49 -4.14
CA ILE A 124 1.10 -11.62 -4.82
C ILE A 124 1.53 -10.46 -3.93
N LEU A 125 0.56 -9.80 -3.28
CA LEU A 125 0.85 -8.70 -2.36
C LEU A 125 1.73 -9.18 -1.20
N GLY A 126 1.42 -10.31 -0.58
CA GLY A 126 2.20 -10.87 0.52
C GLY A 126 3.63 -11.20 0.12
N ALA A 127 3.83 -11.80 -1.05
CA ALA A 127 5.15 -12.09 -1.61
C ALA A 127 5.96 -10.79 -1.87
N MET A 128 5.32 -9.77 -2.44
CA MET A 128 5.95 -8.46 -2.70
C MET A 128 6.33 -7.71 -1.41
N LEU A 129 5.58 -7.89 -0.33
CA LEU A 129 5.89 -7.34 0.99
C LEU A 129 7.03 -8.09 1.71
N GLY A 130 7.50 -9.19 1.15
CA GLY A 130 8.57 -10.01 1.73
C GLY A 130 8.10 -10.83 2.94
N TYR A 131 6.84 -11.22 2.98
CA TYR A 131 6.34 -12.16 3.97
C TYR A 131 6.86 -13.58 3.70
N ASP A 132 6.86 -14.44 4.73
CA ASP A 132 7.26 -15.83 4.59
C ASP A 132 6.46 -16.52 3.50
N ILE A 133 7.17 -17.06 2.50
CA ILE A 133 6.54 -17.61 1.30
C ILE A 133 5.75 -18.90 1.61
N CYS A 134 6.20 -19.71 2.58
CA CYS A 134 5.50 -20.93 2.95
C CYS A 134 4.17 -20.58 3.62
N ALA A 135 4.17 -19.62 4.54
CA ALA A 135 2.96 -19.11 5.17
C ALA A 135 2.00 -18.47 4.16
N GLN A 136 2.52 -17.78 3.13
CA GLN A 136 1.68 -17.24 2.05
C GLN A 136 1.06 -18.35 1.18
N CYS A 137 1.81 -19.41 0.87
CA CYS A 137 1.28 -20.57 0.15
C CYS A 137 0.15 -21.26 0.94
N GLU A 138 0.35 -21.50 2.23
CA GLU A 138 -0.69 -22.08 3.09
C GLU A 138 -1.96 -21.21 3.12
N ARG A 139 -1.79 -19.90 3.29
CA ARG A 139 -2.89 -18.94 3.30
C ARG A 139 -3.64 -18.94 1.96
N TYR A 140 -2.92 -18.97 0.85
CA TYR A 140 -3.49 -19.07 -0.49
C TYR A 140 -4.33 -20.32 -0.66
N CYS A 141 -3.80 -21.49 -0.32
CA CYS A 141 -4.50 -22.76 -0.42
C CYS A 141 -5.79 -22.76 0.42
N LYS A 142 -5.71 -22.31 1.68
CA LYS A 142 -6.89 -22.19 2.57
C LYS A 142 -7.97 -21.28 1.96
N ARG A 143 -7.60 -20.13 1.43
CA ARG A 143 -8.55 -19.18 0.82
C ARG A 143 -9.16 -19.70 -0.49
N LYS A 144 -8.42 -20.49 -1.27
CA LYS A 144 -8.93 -21.15 -2.47
C LYS A 144 -9.95 -22.23 -2.13
N GLN A 145 -9.63 -23.11 -1.18
CA GLN A 145 -10.53 -24.15 -0.72
C GLN A 145 -11.85 -23.59 -0.16
N SER A 146 -11.79 -22.51 0.62
CA SER A 146 -12.97 -21.84 1.17
C SER A 146 -13.92 -21.29 0.10
N LYS A 147 -13.40 -20.91 -1.08
CA LYS A 147 -14.22 -20.40 -2.19
C LYS A 147 -14.78 -21.49 -3.08
N CYS A 148 -14.16 -22.67 -3.13
CA CYS A 148 -14.61 -23.75 -3.99
C CYS A 148 -15.84 -24.50 -3.48
N GLY A 149 -16.22 -24.37 -2.19
CA GLY A 149 -17.35 -25.11 -1.61
C GLY A 149 -17.24 -26.63 -1.76
N CYS A 150 -16.06 -27.15 -2.05
CA CYS A 150 -15.83 -28.57 -2.34
C CYS A 150 -15.66 -29.31 -1.02
N ASP A 151 -16.65 -30.12 -0.67
CA ASP A 151 -16.59 -31.14 0.37
C ASP A 151 -15.57 -32.22 -0.04
N GLY A 152 -14.28 -31.94 0.11
CA GLY A 152 -13.20 -32.94 0.08
C GLY A 152 -12.93 -33.71 -1.23
N THR A 153 -13.64 -33.44 -2.32
CA THR A 153 -13.43 -34.08 -3.64
C THR A 153 -12.86 -33.12 -4.65
N CYS A 154 -11.59 -32.71 -4.44
CA CYS A 154 -10.83 -32.04 -5.46
C CYS A 154 -10.12 -33.09 -6.33
N ASP A 155 -10.48 -33.14 -7.61
CA ASP A 155 -9.87 -34.01 -8.61
C ASP A 155 -8.33 -33.84 -8.66
N GLY A 156 -7.62 -34.80 -8.12
CA GLY A 156 -6.29 -35.24 -8.56
C GLY A 156 -5.09 -34.33 -8.36
N HIS A 157 -5.15 -33.19 -7.67
CA HIS A 157 -3.98 -32.30 -7.46
C HIS A 157 -3.61 -32.07 -5.99
N CYS A 158 -4.04 -32.94 -5.08
CA CYS A 158 -3.53 -32.94 -3.71
C CYS A 158 -2.13 -33.54 -3.69
N ILE A 159 -1.11 -32.73 -3.41
CA ILE A 159 0.23 -33.21 -3.09
C ILE A 159 0.11 -34.11 -1.86
N ASN A 160 0.43 -35.40 -2.00
CA ASN A 160 0.43 -36.36 -0.91
C ASN A 160 1.28 -35.84 0.25
N LYS A 161 0.66 -35.70 1.42
CA LYS A 161 1.40 -35.54 2.68
C LYS A 161 1.99 -36.92 3.04
N ASN A 162 3.29 -37.08 2.78
CA ASN A 162 4.12 -38.07 3.49
C ASN A 162 4.71 -37.39 4.72
#